data_1c92f50ac625251bb384da86bf0b99f4
#
_entry.id   1c92f50ac625251bb384da86bf0b99f4
#
_cell.length_a   1.000
_cell.length_b   1.000
_cell.length_c   1.000
_cell.angle_alpha   90.00
_cell.angle_beta   90.00
_cell.angle_gamma   90.00
#
_symmetry.space_group_name_H-M   'P 1'
#
loop_
_entity.id
_entity.type
_entity.pdbx_description
1 polymer ?
#
loop_
_entity_poly.entity_id
_entity_poly.type
_entity_poly.pdbx_seq_one_letter_code
_entity_poly.pdbx_strand_id
1 'polypeptide(L)'
;MPKLRLGGCLLEFLLLILHFKSRLHFISIMEKTKEKVLYLRVRNLCGLLGVVLPWLALFSAGIAPHPSDEWWWSISATYYQSPALVGVLIPASIVLITYVGYDRLDNWVTSLSGVFGLGVVLFPCSVSWIDPSTKVGFFQVPMHISNIVHTLCAAIFFILLAYNSICLFTKSGGDATPRKLLRNKIYRICGWGMIAIEVLFAINVFLPTPGYVTMLVEIVLLHLFGVSWLVKGEAISWLNDRPDENTK
;
A
#
# COMPACT_ATOMS: atom_id res chain seq x y z
N MET A 1 -33.54 62.28 28.44
CA MET A 1 -33.88 60.92 28.13
C MET A 1 -32.83 60.36 27.16
N PRO A 2 -31.94 59.48 27.56
CA PRO A 2 -31.05 58.78 26.63
C PRO A 2 -31.68 57.46 26.22
N LYS A 3 -32.35 57.45 25.09
CA LYS A 3 -32.80 56.19 24.42
C LYS A 3 -31.82 55.81 23.30
N LEU A 4 -31.54 54.51 23.23
CA LEU A 4 -30.94 53.78 22.14
C LEU A 4 -29.39 53.86 21.98
N ARG A 5 -28.64 53.26 22.90
CA ARG A 5 -27.33 52.65 22.58
C ARG A 5 -27.28 51.13 22.80
N LEU A 6 -28.36 50.54 23.32
CA LEU A 6 -28.41 49.06 23.54
C LEU A 6 -28.51 48.26 22.23
N GLY A 7 -29.19 48.77 21.21
CA GLY A 7 -29.35 48.05 19.92
C GLY A 7 -28.05 47.92 19.11
N GLY A 8 -27.17 48.95 19.19
CA GLY A 8 -25.86 48.89 18.50
C GLY A 8 -24.91 47.87 19.12
N CYS A 9 -24.85 47.86 20.46
CA CYS A 9 -23.98 46.93 21.18
C CYS A 9 -24.42 45.47 21.00
N LEU A 10 -25.73 45.18 20.94
CA LEU A 10 -26.27 43.87 20.68
C LEU A 10 -25.97 43.41 19.24
N LEU A 11 -26.08 44.31 18.27
CA LEU A 11 -25.77 44.01 16.89
C LEU A 11 -24.26 43.75 16.68
N GLU A 12 -23.40 44.53 17.28
CA GLU A 12 -21.94 44.29 17.25
C GLU A 12 -21.56 42.96 17.92
N PHE A 13 -22.18 42.63 19.05
CA PHE A 13 -21.97 41.38 19.73
C PHE A 13 -22.43 40.18 18.89
N LEU A 14 -23.59 40.27 18.22
CA LEU A 14 -24.08 39.26 17.30
C LEU A 14 -23.16 39.05 16.08
N LEU A 15 -22.66 40.18 15.50
CA LEU A 15 -21.70 40.13 14.41
C LEU A 15 -20.38 39.49 14.84
N LEU A 16 -19.92 39.73 16.04
CA LEU A 16 -18.71 39.13 16.61
C LEU A 16 -18.87 37.62 16.82
N ILE A 17 -20.03 37.19 17.31
CA ILE A 17 -20.36 35.74 17.44
C ILE A 17 -20.42 35.07 16.06
N LEU A 18 -21.06 35.69 15.07
CA LEU A 18 -21.14 35.18 13.71
C LEU A 18 -19.75 35.07 13.07
N HIS A 19 -18.89 36.06 13.25
CA HIS A 19 -17.52 36.05 12.75
C HIS A 19 -16.69 34.98 13.43
N PHE A 20 -16.81 34.79 14.75
CA PHE A 20 -16.12 33.75 15.50
C PHE A 20 -16.57 32.35 15.06
N LYS A 21 -17.89 32.15 14.90
CA LYS A 21 -18.47 30.89 14.41
C LYS A 21 -18.02 30.56 12.99
N SER A 22 -17.96 31.56 12.11
CA SER A 22 -17.44 31.41 10.75
C SER A 22 -15.96 31.04 10.75
N ARG A 23 -15.13 31.65 11.60
CA ARG A 23 -13.72 31.29 11.76
C ARG A 23 -13.52 29.87 12.26
N LEU A 24 -14.27 29.42 13.26
CA LEU A 24 -14.21 28.07 13.76
C LEU A 24 -14.61 27.05 12.68
N HIS A 25 -15.65 27.35 11.92
CA HIS A 25 -16.07 26.52 10.79
C HIS A 25 -15.00 26.44 9.71
N PHE A 26 -14.37 27.56 9.36
CA PHE A 26 -13.26 27.60 8.39
C PHE A 26 -12.05 26.81 8.87
N ILE A 27 -11.67 26.91 10.15
CA ILE A 27 -10.57 26.13 10.74
C ILE A 27 -10.89 24.63 10.67
N SER A 28 -12.10 24.22 11.03
CA SER A 28 -12.54 22.83 10.95
C SER A 28 -12.52 22.26 9.51
N ILE A 29 -12.93 23.08 8.52
CA ILE A 29 -12.84 22.68 7.10
C ILE A 29 -11.38 22.53 6.66
N MET A 30 -10.52 23.47 7.05
CA MET A 30 -9.08 23.39 6.72
C MET A 30 -8.42 22.16 7.32
N GLU A 31 -8.75 21.82 8.56
CA GLU A 31 -8.23 20.64 9.25
C GLU A 31 -8.64 19.35 8.54
N LYS A 32 -9.93 19.19 8.23
CA LYS A 32 -10.44 18.06 7.43
C LYS A 32 -9.78 17.95 6.05
N THR A 33 -9.51 19.10 5.42
CA THR A 33 -8.85 19.12 4.11
C THR A 33 -7.40 18.64 4.23
N LYS A 34 -6.66 19.07 5.27
CA LYS A 34 -5.29 18.62 5.53
C LYS A 34 -5.23 17.12 5.81
N GLU A 35 -6.16 16.61 6.62
CA GLU A 35 -6.27 15.17 6.89
C GLU A 35 -6.51 14.39 5.59
N LYS A 36 -7.45 14.80 4.75
CA LYS A 36 -7.71 14.15 3.46
C LYS A 36 -6.45 14.13 2.58
N VAL A 37 -5.74 15.25 2.46
CA VAL A 37 -4.51 15.34 1.68
C VAL A 37 -3.43 14.39 2.22
N LEU A 38 -3.27 14.29 3.54
CA LEU A 38 -2.32 13.37 4.16
C LEU A 38 -2.69 11.91 3.83
N TYR A 39 -3.95 11.54 3.95
CA TYR A 39 -4.44 10.21 3.58
C TYR A 39 -4.14 9.82 2.14
N LEU A 40 -4.39 10.74 1.21
CA LEU A 40 -4.12 10.51 -0.21
C LEU A 40 -2.61 10.34 -0.46
N ARG A 41 -1.77 11.17 0.18
CA ARG A 41 -0.30 11.06 0.07
C ARG A 41 0.22 9.72 0.56
N VAL A 42 -0.26 9.25 1.70
CA VAL A 42 0.14 7.94 2.27
C VAL A 42 -0.24 6.79 1.32
N ARG A 43 -1.44 6.81 0.75
CA ARG A 43 -1.89 5.82 -0.24
C ARG A 43 -1.04 5.85 -1.51
N ASN A 44 -0.77 7.05 -2.03
CA ASN A 44 0.04 7.23 -3.21
C ASN A 44 1.48 6.78 -2.99
N LEU A 45 2.05 7.07 -1.81
CA LEU A 45 3.38 6.58 -1.45
C LEU A 45 3.41 5.05 -1.42
N CYS A 46 2.43 4.40 -0.78
CA CYS A 46 2.31 2.95 -0.74
C CYS A 46 2.25 2.33 -2.14
N GLY A 47 1.37 2.89 -3.00
CA GLY A 47 1.23 2.43 -4.37
C GLY A 47 2.50 2.64 -5.21
N LEU A 48 3.15 3.81 -5.07
CA LEU A 48 4.40 4.13 -5.76
C LEU A 48 5.53 3.18 -5.33
N LEU A 49 5.69 2.94 -4.03
CA LEU A 49 6.70 2.02 -3.52
C LEU A 49 6.49 0.61 -4.07
N GLY A 50 5.23 0.15 -4.20
CA GLY A 50 4.92 -1.14 -4.80
C GLY A 50 5.32 -1.25 -6.27
N VAL A 51 5.04 -0.21 -7.08
CA VAL A 51 5.42 -0.20 -8.51
C VAL A 51 6.93 -0.07 -8.71
N VAL A 52 7.59 0.75 -7.90
CA VAL A 52 9.03 1.07 -8.07
C VAL A 52 9.92 -0.03 -7.51
N LEU A 53 9.49 -0.73 -6.45
CA LEU A 53 10.29 -1.72 -5.73
C LEU A 53 10.96 -2.75 -6.65
N PRO A 54 10.27 -3.48 -7.55
CA PRO A 54 10.92 -4.52 -8.34
C PRO A 54 12.00 -3.97 -9.26
N TRP A 55 11.78 -2.82 -9.85
CA TRP A 55 12.73 -2.18 -10.76
C TRP A 55 13.93 -1.64 -10.03
N LEU A 56 13.74 -0.99 -8.90
CA LEU A 56 14.82 -0.47 -8.08
C LEU A 56 15.68 -1.59 -7.50
N ALA A 57 15.06 -2.68 -7.06
CA ALA A 57 15.75 -3.86 -6.55
C ALA A 57 16.61 -4.53 -7.63
N LEU A 58 16.06 -4.79 -8.82
CA LEU A 58 16.79 -5.37 -9.95
C LEU A 58 17.89 -4.45 -10.45
N PHE A 59 17.62 -3.15 -10.63
CA PHE A 59 18.64 -2.19 -11.08
C PHE A 59 19.79 -2.10 -10.09
N SER A 60 19.48 -1.97 -8.81
CA SER A 60 20.50 -1.85 -7.76
C SER A 60 21.31 -3.13 -7.59
N ALA A 61 20.68 -4.30 -7.66
CA ALA A 61 21.38 -5.58 -7.65
C ALA A 61 22.22 -5.77 -8.92
N GLY A 62 21.74 -5.33 -10.09
CA GLY A 62 22.43 -5.44 -11.35
C GLY A 62 23.75 -4.66 -11.46
N ILE A 63 23.96 -3.65 -10.59
CA ILE A 63 25.23 -2.89 -10.51
C ILE A 63 26.23 -3.61 -9.57
N ALA A 64 25.75 -4.44 -8.65
CA ALA A 64 26.58 -5.16 -7.69
C ALA A 64 27.33 -6.35 -8.37
N PRO A 65 28.43 -6.83 -7.81
CA PRO A 65 29.04 -8.09 -8.25
C PRO A 65 28.05 -9.25 -8.11
N HIS A 66 27.96 -10.08 -9.15
CA HIS A 66 27.01 -11.20 -9.17
C HIS A 66 27.65 -12.47 -8.63
N PRO A 67 27.10 -13.07 -7.56
CA PRO A 67 27.61 -14.32 -7.01
C PRO A 67 27.21 -15.55 -7.85
N SER A 68 26.21 -15.44 -8.75
CA SER A 68 25.67 -16.47 -9.61
C SER A 68 24.93 -15.83 -10.80
N ASP A 69 24.79 -16.54 -11.90
CA ASP A 69 23.97 -16.13 -13.06
C ASP A 69 22.46 -16.11 -12.72
N GLU A 70 22.07 -16.71 -11.59
CA GLU A 70 20.68 -16.79 -11.14
C GLU A 70 20.25 -15.60 -10.25
N TRP A 71 21.12 -14.61 -10.04
CA TRP A 71 20.90 -13.49 -9.12
C TRP A 71 19.59 -12.71 -9.35
N TRP A 72 19.10 -12.68 -10.59
CA TRP A 72 17.91 -11.95 -11.02
C TRP A 72 16.63 -12.80 -11.06
N TRP A 73 16.71 -14.10 -10.71
CA TRP A 73 15.56 -15.01 -10.78
C TRP A 73 14.44 -14.69 -9.77
N SER A 74 14.70 -13.87 -8.77
CA SER A 74 13.71 -13.39 -7.82
C SER A 74 14.05 -11.97 -7.36
N ILE A 75 13.02 -11.14 -7.20
CA ILE A 75 13.17 -9.82 -6.57
C ILE A 75 13.64 -9.99 -5.12
N SER A 76 13.10 -10.98 -4.41
CA SER A 76 13.48 -11.28 -3.02
C SER A 76 14.94 -11.71 -2.89
N ALA A 77 15.53 -12.37 -3.90
CA ALA A 77 16.94 -12.77 -3.91
C ALA A 77 17.90 -11.56 -3.96
N THR A 78 17.46 -10.41 -4.47
CA THR A 78 18.26 -9.17 -4.47
C THR A 78 18.59 -8.66 -3.06
N TYR A 79 17.93 -9.20 -2.02
CA TYR A 79 18.26 -8.95 -0.60
C TYR A 79 19.75 -9.13 -0.30
N TYR A 80 20.39 -10.13 -0.89
CA TYR A 80 21.79 -10.48 -0.63
C TYR A 80 22.80 -9.62 -1.41
N GLN A 81 22.35 -8.80 -2.32
CA GLN A 81 23.22 -8.03 -3.23
C GLN A 81 23.10 -6.53 -3.05
N SER A 82 21.92 -6.05 -2.58
CA SER A 82 21.61 -4.64 -2.55
C SER A 82 20.65 -4.31 -1.41
N PRO A 83 20.82 -3.14 -0.76
CA PRO A 83 19.90 -2.67 0.27
C PRO A 83 18.55 -2.20 -0.30
N ALA A 84 18.35 -2.14 -1.62
CA ALA A 84 17.19 -1.53 -2.23
C ALA A 84 15.88 -2.22 -1.84
N LEU A 85 15.83 -3.56 -1.86
CA LEU A 85 14.66 -4.32 -1.42
C LEU A 85 14.28 -3.96 0.03
N VAL A 86 15.24 -4.03 0.93
CA VAL A 86 15.07 -3.74 2.37
C VAL A 86 14.69 -2.28 2.57
N GLY A 87 15.40 -1.36 1.89
CA GLY A 87 15.20 0.09 1.98
C GLY A 87 13.84 0.57 1.50
N VAL A 88 13.16 -0.19 0.63
CA VAL A 88 11.82 0.14 0.14
C VAL A 88 10.72 -0.63 0.88
N LEU A 89 10.92 -1.93 1.14
CA LEU A 89 9.87 -2.77 1.71
C LEU A 89 9.64 -2.49 3.20
N ILE A 90 10.69 -2.14 3.98
CA ILE A 90 10.51 -1.74 5.38
C ILE A 90 9.65 -0.48 5.50
N PRO A 91 9.97 0.66 4.85
CA PRO A 91 9.10 1.83 4.89
C PRO A 91 7.69 1.57 4.41
N ALA A 92 7.51 0.80 3.31
CA ALA A 92 6.19 0.43 2.82
C ALA A 92 5.39 -0.36 3.87
N SER A 93 6.03 -1.30 4.53
CA SER A 93 5.42 -2.10 5.61
C SER A 93 5.03 -1.24 6.82
N ILE A 94 5.88 -0.30 7.22
CA ILE A 94 5.57 0.64 8.32
C ILE A 94 4.38 1.52 7.94
N VAL A 95 4.33 2.01 6.70
CA VAL A 95 3.18 2.78 6.19
C VAL A 95 1.89 1.96 6.25
N LEU A 96 1.93 0.68 5.88
CA LEU A 96 0.78 -0.22 5.99
C LEU A 96 0.34 -0.43 7.46
N ILE A 97 1.28 -0.61 8.39
CA ILE A 97 0.99 -0.78 9.82
C ILE A 97 0.32 0.46 10.41
N THR A 98 0.81 1.64 10.03
CA THR A 98 0.34 2.93 10.57
C THR A 98 -0.86 3.50 9.82
N TYR A 99 -1.26 2.85 8.73
CA TYR A 99 -2.40 3.30 7.92
C TYR A 99 -3.70 3.15 8.71
N VAL A 100 -4.49 4.22 8.73
CA VAL A 100 -5.84 4.24 9.31
C VAL A 100 -6.86 4.17 8.19
N GLY A 101 -7.67 3.13 8.14
CA GLY A 101 -8.74 2.91 7.16
C GLY A 101 -10.09 3.47 7.63
N TYR A 102 -11.17 3.07 6.95
CA TYR A 102 -12.53 3.54 7.27
C TYR A 102 -13.10 2.92 8.53
N ASP A 103 -12.74 1.67 8.82
CA ASP A 103 -13.23 0.93 9.97
C ASP A 103 -12.13 0.06 10.61
N ARG A 104 -12.51 -0.65 11.69
CA ARG A 104 -11.58 -1.51 12.43
C ARG A 104 -11.02 -2.64 11.58
N LEU A 105 -11.83 -3.21 10.67
CA LEU A 105 -11.39 -4.29 9.79
C LEU A 105 -10.34 -3.80 8.79
N ASP A 106 -10.55 -2.61 8.21
CA ASP A 106 -9.57 -1.97 7.33
C ASP A 106 -8.22 -1.80 8.04
N ASN A 107 -8.24 -1.30 9.29
CA ASN A 107 -7.03 -1.11 10.08
C ASN A 107 -6.32 -2.43 10.38
N TRP A 108 -7.05 -3.45 10.82
CA TRP A 108 -6.45 -4.76 11.12
C TRP A 108 -5.84 -5.42 9.90
N VAL A 109 -6.58 -5.47 8.79
CA VAL A 109 -6.09 -6.11 7.55
C VAL A 109 -4.86 -5.40 7.03
N THR A 110 -4.87 -4.07 7.00
CA THR A 110 -3.73 -3.29 6.50
C THR A 110 -2.52 -3.39 7.43
N SER A 111 -2.73 -3.33 8.75
CA SER A 111 -1.64 -3.49 9.72
C SER A 111 -1.02 -4.89 9.67
N LEU A 112 -1.85 -5.94 9.56
CA LEU A 112 -1.36 -7.30 9.37
C LEU A 112 -0.57 -7.45 8.06
N SER A 113 -1.04 -6.84 6.97
CA SER A 113 -0.27 -6.82 5.72
C SER A 113 1.14 -6.25 5.96
N GLY A 114 1.25 -5.13 6.66
CA GLY A 114 2.54 -4.53 6.99
C GLY A 114 3.42 -5.43 7.89
N VAL A 115 2.84 -6.12 8.87
CA VAL A 115 3.56 -7.08 9.72
C VAL A 115 4.13 -8.23 8.89
N PHE A 116 3.35 -8.81 7.97
CA PHE A 116 3.84 -9.85 7.08
C PHE A 116 4.85 -9.32 6.05
N GLY A 117 4.70 -8.08 5.57
CA GLY A 117 5.72 -7.41 4.75
C GLY A 117 7.06 -7.23 5.47
N LEU A 118 7.05 -6.90 6.76
CA LEU A 118 8.27 -6.93 7.59
C LEU A 118 8.82 -8.34 7.71
N GLY A 119 7.97 -9.36 7.86
CA GLY A 119 8.38 -10.76 7.90
C GLY A 119 9.16 -11.18 6.65
N VAL A 120 8.74 -10.74 5.47
CA VAL A 120 9.47 -10.97 4.21
C VAL A 120 10.89 -10.45 4.25
N VAL A 121 11.12 -9.27 4.86
CA VAL A 121 12.46 -8.66 4.97
C VAL A 121 13.30 -9.27 6.07
N LEU A 122 12.69 -9.54 7.23
CA LEU A 122 13.40 -10.05 8.40
C LEU A 122 13.84 -11.52 8.22
N PHE A 123 13.15 -12.26 7.38
CA PHE A 123 13.45 -13.64 7.01
C PHE A 123 13.68 -13.73 5.49
N PRO A 124 14.90 -13.52 4.99
CA PRO A 124 15.19 -13.56 3.56
C PRO A 124 14.97 -14.94 2.95
N CYS A 125 14.70 -14.98 1.65
CA CYS A 125 14.50 -16.20 0.87
C CYS A 125 15.78 -17.03 0.75
N SER A 126 15.66 -18.28 0.27
CA SER A 126 16.83 -19.08 -0.10
C SER A 126 17.36 -18.66 -1.48
N VAL A 127 18.67 -18.85 -1.67
CA VAL A 127 19.39 -18.63 -2.91
C VAL A 127 20.36 -19.78 -3.16
N SER A 128 20.64 -20.10 -4.43
CA SER A 128 21.47 -21.26 -4.81
C SER A 128 22.96 -21.14 -4.45
N TRP A 129 23.46 -19.91 -4.29
CA TRP A 129 24.88 -19.63 -4.01
C TRP A 129 25.25 -19.52 -2.54
N ILE A 130 24.30 -19.76 -1.63
CA ILE A 130 24.53 -19.77 -0.17
C ILE A 130 24.12 -21.15 0.37
N ASP A 131 24.96 -21.73 1.23
CA ASP A 131 24.65 -23.01 1.87
C ASP A 131 23.37 -22.91 2.71
N PRO A 132 22.41 -23.87 2.57
CA PRO A 132 21.14 -23.85 3.29
C PRO A 132 21.23 -23.82 4.82
N SER A 133 22.37 -24.26 5.39
CA SER A 133 22.63 -24.22 6.83
C SER A 133 23.15 -22.87 7.32
N THR A 134 23.58 -21.99 6.40
CA THR A 134 24.07 -20.65 6.73
C THR A 134 23.00 -19.84 7.45
N LYS A 135 23.39 -19.18 8.52
CA LYS A 135 22.48 -18.30 9.27
C LYS A 135 22.30 -16.97 8.52
N VAL A 136 21.05 -16.61 8.28
CA VAL A 136 20.69 -15.41 7.51
C VAL A 136 19.61 -14.58 8.19
N GLY A 137 19.38 -13.38 7.67
CA GLY A 137 18.33 -12.48 8.13
C GLY A 137 18.61 -11.86 9.48
N PHE A 138 17.64 -11.11 9.97
CA PHE A 138 17.74 -10.39 11.24
C PHE A 138 17.90 -11.34 12.44
N PHE A 139 17.19 -12.47 12.42
CA PHE A 139 17.18 -13.44 13.54
C PHE A 139 18.28 -14.50 13.45
N GLN A 140 19.16 -14.45 12.46
CA GLN A 140 20.28 -15.36 12.28
C GLN A 140 19.84 -16.85 12.36
N VAL A 141 18.76 -17.17 11.65
CA VAL A 141 18.26 -18.55 11.52
C VAL A 141 18.83 -19.22 10.25
N PRO A 142 18.93 -20.57 10.22
CA PRO A 142 19.35 -21.27 9.01
C PRO A 142 18.51 -20.86 7.80
N MET A 143 19.14 -20.70 6.63
CA MET A 143 18.50 -20.14 5.42
C MET A 143 17.26 -20.96 4.99
N HIS A 144 17.28 -22.29 5.14
CA HIS A 144 16.10 -23.12 4.81
C HIS A 144 14.90 -22.80 5.71
N ILE A 145 15.10 -22.51 7.00
CA ILE A 145 14.02 -22.10 7.92
C ILE A 145 13.55 -20.68 7.57
N SER A 146 14.50 -19.77 7.33
CA SER A 146 14.21 -18.41 6.90
C SER A 146 13.34 -18.40 5.65
N ASN A 147 13.66 -19.25 4.65
CA ASN A 147 12.89 -19.34 3.41
C ASN A 147 11.45 -19.82 3.63
N ILE A 148 11.21 -20.75 4.51
CA ILE A 148 9.84 -21.20 4.85
C ILE A 148 9.04 -20.02 5.41
N VAL A 149 9.61 -19.30 6.38
CA VAL A 149 8.94 -18.14 7.00
C VAL A 149 8.74 -17.02 5.96
N HIS A 150 9.74 -16.74 5.13
CA HIS A 150 9.67 -15.77 4.04
C HIS A 150 8.49 -16.07 3.11
N THR A 151 8.42 -17.30 2.59
CA THR A 151 7.38 -17.73 1.64
C THR A 151 5.98 -17.62 2.25
N LEU A 152 5.82 -18.05 3.50
CA LEU A 152 4.55 -17.93 4.23
C LEU A 152 4.17 -16.45 4.44
N CYS A 153 5.13 -15.63 4.85
CA CYS A 153 4.90 -14.17 5.02
C CYS A 153 4.54 -13.51 3.70
N ALA A 154 5.22 -13.83 2.60
CA ALA A 154 4.93 -13.28 1.28
C ALA A 154 3.54 -13.66 0.79
N ALA A 155 3.15 -14.93 0.90
CA ALA A 155 1.83 -15.40 0.52
C ALA A 155 0.73 -14.70 1.33
N ILE A 156 0.84 -14.66 2.65
CA ILE A 156 -0.14 -13.98 3.51
C ILE A 156 -0.18 -12.47 3.21
N PHE A 157 0.97 -11.84 2.97
CA PHE A 157 1.08 -10.44 2.60
C PHE A 157 0.23 -10.11 1.37
N PHE A 158 0.43 -10.83 0.26
CA PHE A 158 -0.32 -10.58 -0.98
C PHE A 158 -1.79 -10.99 -0.89
N ILE A 159 -2.15 -12.05 -0.15
CA ILE A 159 -3.54 -12.42 0.12
C ILE A 159 -4.27 -11.28 0.87
N LEU A 160 -3.64 -10.70 1.89
CA LEU A 160 -4.22 -9.57 2.63
C LEU A 160 -4.34 -8.31 1.75
N LEU A 161 -3.37 -8.04 0.90
CA LEU A 161 -3.42 -6.93 -0.06
C LEU A 161 -4.50 -7.15 -1.14
N ALA A 162 -4.69 -8.39 -1.59
CA ALA A 162 -5.78 -8.76 -2.48
C ALA A 162 -7.14 -8.54 -1.80
N TYR A 163 -7.29 -8.95 -0.54
CA TYR A 163 -8.49 -8.72 0.25
C TYR A 163 -8.78 -7.21 0.42
N ASN A 164 -7.75 -6.40 0.71
CA ASN A 164 -7.86 -4.93 0.72
C ASN A 164 -8.46 -4.42 -0.59
N SER A 165 -7.92 -4.88 -1.72
CA SER A 165 -8.36 -4.43 -3.04
C SER A 165 -9.80 -4.86 -3.36
N ILE A 166 -10.16 -6.13 -3.13
CA ILE A 166 -11.46 -6.70 -3.48
C ILE A 166 -12.57 -6.18 -2.56
N CYS A 167 -12.33 -6.18 -1.25
CA CYS A 167 -13.36 -5.99 -0.24
C CYS A 167 -13.38 -4.58 0.35
N LEU A 168 -12.19 -4.03 0.69
CA LEU A 168 -12.11 -2.80 1.46
C LEU A 168 -12.11 -1.54 0.57
N PHE A 169 -11.38 -1.57 -0.55
CA PHE A 169 -11.33 -0.42 -1.47
C PHE A 169 -12.62 -0.22 -2.25
N THR A 170 -13.41 -1.27 -2.42
CA THR A 170 -14.70 -1.21 -3.12
C THR A 170 -15.83 -0.65 -2.27
N LYS A 171 -15.67 -0.52 -0.94
CA LYS A 171 -16.67 0.07 -0.05
C LYS A 171 -17.06 1.49 -0.50
N SER A 172 -18.36 1.81 -0.43
CA SER A 172 -18.91 3.15 -0.69
C SER A 172 -19.98 3.48 0.35
N GLY A 173 -20.06 4.75 0.75
CA GLY A 173 -21.05 5.24 1.73
C GLY A 173 -22.37 5.70 1.12
N GLY A 174 -22.63 5.43 -0.18
CA GLY A 174 -23.84 5.86 -0.91
C GLY A 174 -23.83 5.31 -2.33
N ASP A 175 -24.66 5.88 -3.20
CA ASP A 175 -24.72 5.49 -4.61
C ASP A 175 -23.37 5.71 -5.29
N ALA A 176 -22.95 4.68 -6.02
CA ALA A 176 -21.63 4.71 -6.65
C ALA A 176 -21.69 5.50 -7.97
N THR A 177 -20.89 6.55 -8.09
CA THR A 177 -20.70 7.28 -9.34
C THR A 177 -20.14 6.35 -10.44
N PRO A 178 -20.34 6.68 -11.75
CA PRO A 178 -19.74 5.90 -12.83
C PRO A 178 -18.22 5.72 -12.69
N ARG A 179 -17.52 6.74 -12.20
CA ARG A 179 -16.09 6.67 -11.95
C ARG A 179 -15.74 5.78 -10.75
N LYS A 180 -16.56 5.80 -9.70
CA LYS A 180 -16.41 4.87 -8.58
C LYS A 180 -16.61 3.43 -9.03
N LEU A 181 -17.58 3.15 -9.92
CA LEU A 181 -17.77 1.82 -10.49
C LEU A 181 -16.55 1.36 -11.29
N LEU A 182 -15.94 2.25 -12.07
CA LEU A 182 -14.72 1.96 -12.81
C LEU A 182 -13.55 1.68 -11.86
N ARG A 183 -13.35 2.50 -10.83
CA ARG A 183 -12.33 2.23 -9.76
C ARG A 183 -12.57 0.87 -9.10
N ASN A 184 -13.83 0.54 -8.77
CA ASN A 184 -14.18 -0.75 -8.17
C ASN A 184 -13.85 -1.92 -9.10
N LYS A 185 -14.03 -1.77 -10.43
CA LYS A 185 -13.61 -2.77 -11.41
C LYS A 185 -12.10 -2.97 -11.39
N ILE A 186 -11.33 -1.88 -11.36
CA ILE A 186 -9.85 -1.94 -11.27
C ILE A 186 -9.42 -2.64 -9.98
N TYR A 187 -9.98 -2.28 -8.82
CA TYR A 187 -9.66 -2.94 -7.54
C TYR A 187 -9.92 -4.44 -7.59
N ARG A 188 -11.06 -4.87 -8.15
CA ARG A 188 -11.39 -6.29 -8.30
C ARG A 188 -10.43 -7.01 -9.25
N ILE A 189 -10.08 -6.40 -10.38
CA ILE A 189 -9.09 -6.97 -11.33
C ILE A 189 -7.74 -7.13 -10.63
N CYS A 190 -7.25 -6.11 -9.93
CA CYS A 190 -5.99 -6.19 -9.20
C CYS A 190 -6.04 -7.27 -8.11
N GLY A 191 -7.08 -7.28 -7.28
CA GLY A 191 -7.19 -8.23 -6.18
C GLY A 191 -7.35 -9.67 -6.63
N TRP A 192 -8.26 -9.95 -7.55
CA TRP A 192 -8.41 -11.30 -8.12
C TRP A 192 -7.21 -11.72 -8.94
N GLY A 193 -6.54 -10.77 -9.62
CA GLY A 193 -5.25 -11.00 -10.29
C GLY A 193 -4.17 -11.45 -9.31
N MET A 194 -4.03 -10.80 -8.15
CA MET A 194 -3.08 -11.24 -7.11
C MET A 194 -3.40 -12.67 -6.63
N ILE A 195 -4.66 -12.99 -6.32
CA ILE A 195 -5.05 -14.36 -5.91
C ILE A 195 -4.74 -15.38 -7.01
N ALA A 196 -5.09 -15.09 -8.26
CA ALA A 196 -4.86 -16.00 -9.37
C ALA A 196 -3.36 -16.29 -9.58
N ILE A 197 -2.52 -15.25 -9.51
CA ILE A 197 -1.07 -15.39 -9.65
C ILE A 197 -0.48 -16.19 -8.48
N GLU A 198 -0.93 -15.97 -7.24
CA GLU A 198 -0.51 -16.76 -6.07
C GLU A 198 -0.87 -18.24 -6.23
N VAL A 199 -2.09 -18.54 -6.67
CA VAL A 199 -2.53 -19.92 -6.92
C VAL A 199 -1.70 -20.58 -8.03
N LEU A 200 -1.48 -19.85 -9.14
CA LEU A 200 -0.64 -20.36 -10.24
C LEU A 200 0.79 -20.58 -9.79
N PHE A 201 1.33 -19.69 -8.95
CA PHE A 201 2.68 -19.85 -8.41
C PHE A 201 2.78 -21.04 -7.46
N ALA A 202 1.78 -21.25 -6.60
CA ALA A 202 1.73 -22.45 -5.74
C ALA A 202 1.69 -23.76 -6.55
N ILE A 203 0.95 -23.77 -7.67
CA ILE A 203 0.93 -24.91 -8.59
C ILE A 203 2.30 -25.08 -9.29
N ASN A 204 2.95 -23.96 -9.63
CA ASN A 204 4.25 -23.95 -10.30
C ASN A 204 5.35 -24.67 -9.50
N VAL A 205 5.26 -24.74 -8.18
CA VAL A 205 6.21 -25.49 -7.32
C VAL A 205 6.29 -26.97 -7.70
N PHE A 206 5.22 -27.52 -8.29
CA PHE A 206 5.15 -28.90 -8.72
C PHE A 206 5.53 -29.13 -10.20
N LEU A 207 5.91 -28.04 -10.92
CA LEU A 207 6.20 -28.08 -12.35
C LEU A 207 7.68 -27.76 -12.59
N PRO A 208 8.33 -28.37 -13.58
CA PRO A 208 9.70 -28.08 -13.97
C PRO A 208 9.74 -26.74 -14.75
N THR A 209 9.66 -25.61 -14.06
CA THR A 209 9.66 -24.28 -14.66
C THR A 209 11.00 -23.59 -14.49
N PRO A 210 11.34 -22.65 -15.40
CA PRO A 210 12.55 -21.83 -15.26
C PRO A 210 12.50 -20.98 -13.98
N GLY A 211 13.64 -20.84 -13.29
CA GLY A 211 13.73 -20.11 -12.02
C GLY A 211 13.29 -18.65 -12.08
N TYR A 212 13.48 -17.96 -13.21
CA TYR A 212 13.04 -16.58 -13.41
C TYR A 212 11.52 -16.37 -13.37
N VAL A 213 10.72 -17.45 -13.39
CA VAL A 213 9.26 -17.36 -13.20
C VAL A 213 8.91 -16.71 -11.87
N THR A 214 9.69 -16.96 -10.81
CA THR A 214 9.51 -16.32 -9.51
C THR A 214 9.63 -14.79 -9.62
N MET A 215 10.65 -14.27 -10.31
CA MET A 215 10.80 -12.83 -10.55
C MET A 215 9.58 -12.25 -11.27
N LEU A 216 9.08 -12.91 -12.33
CA LEU A 216 7.90 -12.42 -13.06
C LEU A 216 6.65 -12.38 -12.17
N VAL A 217 6.44 -13.40 -11.36
CA VAL A 217 5.34 -13.48 -10.39
C VAL A 217 5.44 -12.31 -9.40
N GLU A 218 6.60 -12.09 -8.79
CA GLU A 218 6.82 -11.00 -7.83
C GLU A 218 6.60 -9.62 -8.47
N ILE A 219 7.08 -9.41 -9.70
CA ILE A 219 6.83 -8.15 -10.44
C ILE A 219 5.33 -7.93 -10.65
N VAL A 220 4.60 -8.94 -11.13
CA VAL A 220 3.16 -8.80 -11.39
C VAL A 220 2.39 -8.54 -10.10
N LEU A 221 2.66 -9.26 -9.03
CA LEU A 221 2.01 -9.07 -7.73
C LEU A 221 2.24 -7.65 -7.19
N LEU A 222 3.48 -7.16 -7.23
CA LEU A 222 3.84 -5.81 -6.77
C LEU A 222 3.16 -4.72 -7.61
N HIS A 223 3.04 -4.90 -8.94
CA HIS A 223 2.34 -3.95 -9.79
C HIS A 223 0.83 -3.94 -9.55
N LEU A 224 0.19 -5.11 -9.40
CA LEU A 224 -1.24 -5.19 -9.09
C LEU A 224 -1.55 -4.52 -7.75
N PHE A 225 -0.72 -4.76 -6.73
CA PHE A 225 -0.78 -4.04 -5.46
C PHE A 225 -0.62 -2.54 -5.67
N GLY A 226 0.47 -2.10 -6.30
CA GLY A 226 0.79 -0.70 -6.49
C GLY A 226 -0.29 0.07 -7.26
N VAL A 227 -0.79 -0.51 -8.36
CA VAL A 227 -1.89 0.09 -9.14
C VAL A 227 -3.15 0.26 -8.30
N SER A 228 -3.56 -0.76 -7.54
CA SER A 228 -4.77 -0.66 -6.71
C SER A 228 -4.66 0.46 -5.66
N TRP A 229 -3.48 0.64 -5.04
CA TRP A 229 -3.22 1.69 -4.06
C TRP A 229 -3.11 3.07 -4.69
N LEU A 230 -2.50 3.23 -5.87
CA LEU A 230 -2.46 4.51 -6.61
C LEU A 230 -3.86 4.96 -7.01
N VAL A 231 -4.71 4.04 -7.48
CA VAL A 231 -6.12 4.35 -7.77
C VAL A 231 -6.87 4.74 -6.49
N LYS A 232 -6.61 4.06 -5.36
CA LYS A 232 -7.21 4.40 -4.05
C LYS A 232 -6.70 5.73 -3.50
N GLY A 233 -5.47 6.11 -3.83
CA GLY A 233 -4.84 7.39 -3.49
C GLY A 233 -5.25 8.55 -4.41
N GLU A 234 -6.18 8.32 -5.35
CA GLU A 234 -6.63 9.34 -6.31
C GLU A 234 -5.48 9.90 -7.18
N ALA A 235 -4.39 9.12 -7.37
CA ALA A 235 -3.24 9.55 -8.17
C ALA A 235 -3.56 9.74 -9.66
N ILE A 236 -4.61 9.07 -10.15
CA ILE A 236 -5.03 9.07 -11.55
C ILE A 236 -6.24 10.00 -11.68
N SER A 237 -6.00 11.25 -12.08
CA SER A 237 -6.98 12.34 -12.04
C SER A 237 -8.27 12.06 -12.82
N TRP A 238 -8.20 11.38 -13.98
CA TRP A 238 -9.38 11.07 -14.81
C TRP A 238 -10.29 9.98 -14.20
N LEU A 239 -9.80 9.21 -13.22
CA LEU A 239 -10.59 8.25 -12.44
C LEU A 239 -11.29 8.89 -11.24
N ASN A 240 -10.97 10.12 -10.88
CA ASN A 240 -11.52 10.78 -9.70
C ASN A 240 -12.89 11.40 -9.99
N ASP A 241 -13.78 11.40 -9.00
CA ASP A 241 -15.09 12.02 -9.12
C ASP A 241 -14.96 13.53 -9.32
N ARG A 242 -15.78 14.10 -10.20
CA ARG A 242 -15.84 15.55 -10.40
C ARG A 242 -16.83 16.16 -9.40
N PRO A 243 -16.64 17.42 -8.99
CA PRO A 243 -17.56 18.10 -8.07
C PRO A 243 -19.00 18.16 -8.55
N ASP A 244 -19.20 18.22 -9.86
CA ASP A 244 -20.49 18.29 -10.56
C ASP A 244 -21.23 16.93 -10.63
N GLU A 245 -20.53 15.80 -10.43
CA GLU A 245 -21.13 14.46 -10.42
C GLU A 245 -21.76 14.08 -9.07
N ASN A 246 -21.45 14.82 -8.00
CA ASN A 246 -21.94 14.59 -6.65
C ASN A 246 -23.26 15.30 -6.30
N THR A 247 -23.87 16.02 -7.25
CA THR A 247 -25.07 16.84 -7.04
C THR A 247 -26.35 16.27 -7.71
N LYS A 248 -26.35 14.99 -8.06
CA LYS A 248 -27.55 14.32 -8.57
C LYS A 248 -28.07 13.27 -7.62
#